data_2a3d2b240897a8697acf076e77b5336e
#
_entry.id   2a3d2b240897a8697acf076e77b5336e
#
_cell.length_a   1.000
_cell.length_b   1.000
_cell.length_c   1.000
_cell.angle_alpha   90.00
_cell.angle_beta   90.00
_cell.angle_gamma   90.00
#
_symmetry.space_group_name_H-M   'P 1'
#
loop_
_entity.id
_entity.type
_entity.pdbx_description
1 polymer ?
#
loop_
_entity_poly.entity_id
_entity_poly.type
_entity_poly.pdbx_seq_one_letter_code
_entity_poly.pdbx_strand_id
1 'polypeptide(L)'
;MPSDATPYGELERALTRLVRRAFLPTTGEATRRRAGVNLERAAYVTLVRIAELNGGRLSDIAAMLGLDVSTTSRHVKRLVAAGYVEVAADRDDARARRYTPTTEGRDALERVREARRAHLARVLDDWDPAEVAILAERLDGLVDALEADERGAP
;
A
#
# COMPACT_ATOMS: atom_id res chain seq x y z
N MET A 1 30.44 1.57 -20.32
CA MET A 1 29.32 0.73 -19.88
C MET A 1 29.65 0.25 -18.47
N PRO A 2 28.87 0.59 -17.43
CA PRO A 2 29.07 -0.04 -16.14
C PRO A 2 28.81 -1.54 -16.31
N SER A 3 29.77 -2.34 -15.85
CA SER A 3 29.67 -3.80 -15.91
C SER A 3 28.46 -4.25 -15.07
N ASP A 4 27.58 -5.07 -15.61
CA ASP A 4 26.43 -5.69 -14.92
C ASP A 4 26.81 -6.50 -13.66
N ALA A 5 28.08 -6.70 -13.44
CA ALA A 5 28.67 -7.43 -12.31
C ALA A 5 28.99 -6.55 -11.09
N THR A 6 28.48 -5.30 -11.03
CA THR A 6 28.64 -4.47 -9.83
C THR A 6 27.53 -4.76 -8.81
N PRO A 7 27.77 -4.55 -7.49
CA PRO A 7 26.71 -4.67 -6.47
C PRO A 7 25.47 -3.84 -6.79
N TYR A 8 25.64 -2.67 -7.40
CA TYR A 8 24.51 -1.82 -7.83
C TYR A 8 23.73 -2.42 -9.02
N GLY A 9 24.41 -3.08 -9.96
CA GLY A 9 23.75 -3.76 -11.07
C GLY A 9 22.97 -5.00 -10.60
N GLU A 10 23.48 -5.73 -9.62
CA GLU A 10 22.77 -6.85 -8.99
C GLU A 10 21.53 -6.37 -8.22
N LEU A 11 21.67 -5.29 -7.44
CA LEU A 11 20.57 -4.66 -6.73
C LEU A 11 19.49 -4.15 -7.68
N GLU A 12 19.86 -3.43 -8.75
CA GLU A 12 18.94 -2.94 -9.79
C GLU A 12 18.13 -4.08 -10.39
N ARG A 13 18.80 -5.17 -10.80
CA ARG A 13 18.09 -6.35 -11.34
C ARG A 13 17.13 -6.98 -10.35
N ALA A 14 17.53 -7.09 -9.08
CA ALA A 14 16.69 -7.63 -8.03
C ALA A 14 15.44 -6.75 -7.79
N LEU A 15 15.62 -5.44 -7.70
CA LEU A 15 14.54 -4.46 -7.55
C LEU A 15 13.61 -4.47 -8.76
N THR A 16 14.14 -4.47 -9.98
CA THR A 16 13.33 -4.55 -11.20
C THR A 16 12.48 -5.83 -11.24
N ARG A 17 13.02 -6.98 -10.84
CA ARG A 17 12.25 -8.23 -10.73
C ARG A 17 11.15 -8.14 -9.66
N LEU A 18 11.47 -7.56 -8.49
CA LEU A 18 10.52 -7.37 -7.40
C LEU A 18 9.36 -6.45 -7.82
N VAL A 19 9.69 -5.29 -8.41
CA VAL A 19 8.71 -4.31 -8.91
C VAL A 19 7.81 -4.95 -9.97
N ARG A 20 8.40 -5.63 -10.97
CA ARG A 20 7.63 -6.33 -12.01
C ARG A 20 6.66 -7.34 -11.40
N ARG A 21 7.09 -8.12 -10.39
CA ARG A 21 6.23 -9.06 -9.70
C ARG A 21 5.13 -8.34 -8.89
N ALA A 22 5.45 -7.23 -8.23
CA ALA A 22 4.49 -6.45 -7.45
C ALA A 22 3.38 -5.83 -8.32
N PHE A 23 3.69 -5.49 -9.59
CA PHE A 23 2.72 -4.93 -10.54
C PHE A 23 1.89 -5.97 -11.29
N LEU A 24 2.13 -7.27 -11.13
CA LEU A 24 1.25 -8.29 -11.70
C LEU A 24 -0.18 -8.12 -11.16
N PRO A 25 -1.22 -8.21 -12.03
CA PRO A 25 -2.62 -8.04 -11.59
C PRO A 25 -3.03 -8.99 -10.48
N THR A 26 -2.50 -10.20 -10.50
CA THR A 26 -2.79 -11.26 -9.51
C THR A 26 -2.05 -11.07 -8.18
N THR A 27 -1.05 -10.17 -8.12
CA THR A 27 -0.27 -9.97 -6.90
C THR A 27 -1.15 -9.40 -5.79
N GLY A 28 -1.17 -10.07 -4.65
CA GLY A 28 -1.97 -9.72 -3.49
C GLY A 28 -3.47 -10.06 -3.58
N GLU A 29 -4.01 -10.46 -4.74
CA GLU A 29 -5.41 -10.88 -4.86
C GLU A 29 -5.67 -12.16 -4.04
N ALA A 30 -4.83 -13.17 -4.21
CA ALA A 30 -4.93 -14.41 -3.44
C ALA A 30 -4.83 -14.15 -1.92
N THR A 31 -3.97 -13.21 -1.51
CA THR A 31 -3.82 -12.81 -0.10
C THR A 31 -5.08 -12.13 0.41
N ARG A 32 -5.65 -11.17 -0.34
CA ARG A 32 -6.90 -10.51 0.02
C ARG A 32 -8.06 -11.50 0.12
N ARG A 33 -8.19 -12.43 -0.83
CA ARG A 33 -9.22 -13.49 -0.78
C ARG A 33 -9.07 -14.39 0.44
N ARG A 34 -7.85 -14.81 0.79
CA ARG A 34 -7.58 -15.59 2.01
C ARG A 34 -7.94 -14.82 3.28
N ALA A 35 -7.76 -13.51 3.28
CA ALA A 35 -8.16 -12.61 4.36
C ALA A 35 -9.68 -12.32 4.39
N GLY A 36 -10.48 -12.88 3.49
CA GLY A 36 -11.92 -12.60 3.38
C GLY A 36 -12.23 -11.18 2.88
N VAL A 37 -11.26 -10.51 2.24
CA VAL A 37 -11.41 -9.13 1.75
C VAL A 37 -11.61 -9.15 0.24
N ASN A 38 -12.87 -8.99 -0.18
CA ASN A 38 -13.25 -8.98 -1.59
C ASN A 38 -13.22 -7.55 -2.15
N LEU A 39 -12.02 -7.01 -2.28
CA LEU A 39 -11.77 -5.71 -2.89
C LEU A 39 -10.83 -5.86 -4.08
N GLU A 40 -11.13 -5.15 -5.17
CA GLU A 40 -10.17 -4.91 -6.25
C GLU A 40 -8.92 -4.19 -5.71
N ARG A 41 -7.78 -4.39 -6.38
CA ARG A 41 -6.50 -3.78 -5.96
C ARG A 41 -6.62 -2.27 -5.75
N ALA A 42 -7.23 -1.55 -6.70
CA ALA A 42 -7.35 -0.09 -6.64
C ALA A 42 -8.17 0.37 -5.43
N ALA A 43 -9.31 -0.27 -5.16
CA ALA A 43 -10.12 0.03 -3.98
C ALA A 43 -9.38 -0.31 -2.68
N TYR A 44 -8.66 -1.44 -2.63
CA TYR A 44 -7.85 -1.80 -1.47
C TYR A 44 -6.73 -0.77 -1.20
N VAL A 45 -6.00 -0.33 -2.24
CA VAL A 45 -4.96 0.71 -2.10
C VAL A 45 -5.58 2.02 -1.62
N THR A 46 -6.77 2.38 -2.13
CA THR A 46 -7.49 3.56 -1.66
C THR A 46 -7.85 3.46 -0.17
N LEU A 47 -8.31 2.29 0.30
CA LEU A 47 -8.59 2.07 1.72
C LEU A 47 -7.32 2.21 2.59
N VAL A 48 -6.18 1.67 2.13
CA VAL A 48 -4.88 1.85 2.81
C VAL A 48 -4.56 3.33 2.96
N ARG A 49 -4.66 4.12 1.89
CA ARG A 49 -4.36 5.57 1.92
C ARG A 49 -5.31 6.37 2.82
N ILE A 50 -6.60 6.03 2.82
CA ILE A 50 -7.56 6.65 3.76
C ILE A 50 -7.19 6.34 5.21
N ALA A 51 -6.72 5.13 5.50
CA ALA A 51 -6.29 4.75 6.85
C ALA A 51 -4.99 5.45 7.27
N GLU A 52 -4.01 5.59 6.38
CA GLU A 52 -2.75 6.31 6.62
C GLU A 52 -2.98 7.80 6.91
N LEU A 53 -3.94 8.43 6.21
CA LEU A 53 -4.38 9.82 6.47
C LEU A 53 -5.18 9.96 7.78
N ASN A 54 -5.50 8.85 8.46
CA ASN A 54 -6.47 8.86 9.54
C ASN A 54 -7.80 9.55 9.17
N GLY A 55 -8.21 9.37 7.92
CA GLY A 55 -9.32 10.04 7.26
C GLY A 55 -8.90 11.34 6.55
N GLY A 56 -9.55 11.66 5.44
CA GLY A 56 -9.22 12.82 4.61
C GLY A 56 -10.35 13.26 3.70
N ARG A 57 -10.19 14.45 3.10
CA ARG A 57 -11.04 14.92 2.01
C ARG A 57 -10.71 14.14 0.73
N LEU A 58 -11.65 14.14 -0.21
CA LEU A 58 -11.46 13.42 -1.47
C LEU A 58 -10.26 13.93 -2.27
N SER A 59 -9.98 15.23 -2.21
CA SER A 59 -8.80 15.87 -2.82
C SER A 59 -7.48 15.34 -2.25
N ASP A 60 -7.41 15.18 -0.92
CA ASP A 60 -6.19 14.75 -0.23
C ASP A 60 -5.90 13.29 -0.56
N ILE A 61 -6.96 12.46 -0.59
CA ILE A 61 -6.88 11.05 -0.97
C ILE A 61 -6.44 10.92 -2.44
N ALA A 62 -6.98 11.75 -3.33
CA ALA A 62 -6.62 11.76 -4.74
C ALA A 62 -5.15 12.15 -4.96
N ALA A 63 -4.70 13.22 -4.29
CA ALA A 63 -3.30 13.66 -4.33
C ALA A 63 -2.34 12.55 -3.85
N MET A 64 -2.67 11.90 -2.73
CA MET A 64 -1.86 10.81 -2.18
C MET A 64 -1.81 9.56 -3.08
N LEU A 65 -2.85 9.34 -3.89
CA LEU A 65 -2.91 8.25 -4.86
C LEU A 65 -2.25 8.60 -6.21
N GLY A 66 -1.96 9.87 -6.47
CA GLY A 66 -1.56 10.33 -7.80
C GLY A 66 -2.66 10.15 -8.86
N LEU A 67 -3.93 10.23 -8.46
CA LEU A 67 -5.10 10.01 -9.32
C LEU A 67 -5.96 11.27 -9.41
N ASP A 68 -6.77 11.37 -10.47
CA ASP A 68 -7.80 12.38 -10.53
C ASP A 68 -8.94 12.15 -9.53
N VAL A 69 -9.61 13.23 -9.12
CA VAL A 69 -10.68 13.20 -8.12
C VAL A 69 -11.86 12.33 -8.55
N SER A 70 -12.16 12.25 -9.84
CA SER A 70 -13.30 11.48 -10.36
C SER A 70 -13.04 9.97 -10.25
N THR A 71 -11.84 9.53 -10.56
CA THR A 71 -11.40 8.14 -10.39
C THR A 71 -11.37 7.76 -8.92
N THR A 72 -10.79 8.60 -8.06
CA THR A 72 -10.75 8.42 -6.61
C THR A 72 -12.16 8.34 -6.01
N SER A 73 -13.08 9.21 -6.46
CA SER A 73 -14.48 9.17 -6.05
C SER A 73 -15.15 7.82 -6.31
N ARG A 74 -14.86 7.20 -7.47
CA ARG A 74 -15.41 5.85 -7.79
C ARG A 74 -14.90 4.78 -6.83
N HIS A 75 -13.60 4.81 -6.49
CA HIS A 75 -13.04 3.87 -5.52
C HIS A 75 -13.62 4.08 -4.12
N VAL A 76 -13.69 5.33 -3.66
CA VAL A 76 -14.26 5.67 -2.36
C VAL A 76 -15.74 5.28 -2.26
N LYS A 77 -16.55 5.52 -3.30
CA LYS A 77 -17.96 5.09 -3.33
C LYS A 77 -18.11 3.58 -3.17
N ARG A 78 -17.23 2.78 -3.81
CA ARG A 78 -17.22 1.32 -3.64
C ARG A 78 -16.88 0.92 -2.20
N LEU A 79 -15.94 1.60 -1.56
CA LEU A 79 -15.55 1.35 -0.17
C LEU A 79 -16.66 1.70 0.81
N VAL A 80 -17.38 2.81 0.57
CA VAL A 80 -18.56 3.19 1.37
C VAL A 80 -19.68 2.16 1.20
N ALA A 81 -19.98 1.78 -0.04
CA ALA A 81 -21.02 0.77 -0.32
C ALA A 81 -20.67 -0.61 0.28
N ALA A 82 -19.40 -0.95 0.39
CA ALA A 82 -18.91 -2.18 1.02
C ALA A 82 -18.77 -2.07 2.56
N GLY A 83 -19.07 -0.92 3.17
CA GLY A 83 -18.99 -0.71 4.62
C GLY A 83 -17.59 -0.53 5.20
N TYR A 84 -16.54 -0.39 4.36
CA TYR A 84 -15.17 -0.20 4.82
C TYR A 84 -14.80 1.25 5.13
N VAL A 85 -15.57 2.20 4.57
CA VAL A 85 -15.37 3.65 4.75
C VAL A 85 -16.70 4.28 5.10
N GLU A 86 -16.68 5.17 6.06
CA GLU A 86 -17.79 6.06 6.40
C GLU A 86 -17.52 7.47 5.91
N VAL A 87 -18.58 8.25 5.72
CA VAL A 87 -18.52 9.62 5.28
C VAL A 87 -19.26 10.53 6.23
N ALA A 88 -18.62 11.60 6.67
CA ALA A 88 -19.21 12.62 7.52
C ALA A 88 -18.95 14.03 6.94
N ALA A 89 -19.60 15.05 7.47
CA ALA A 89 -19.21 16.43 7.20
C ALA A 89 -17.82 16.68 7.79
N ASP A 90 -17.00 17.43 7.07
CA ASP A 90 -15.70 17.85 7.58
C ASP A 90 -15.90 18.83 8.75
N ARG A 91 -15.05 18.78 9.77
CA ARG A 91 -15.18 19.59 10.99
C ARG A 91 -14.95 21.08 10.75
N ASP A 92 -14.06 21.37 9.79
CA ASP A 92 -13.61 22.74 9.50
C ASP A 92 -14.40 23.36 8.36
N ASP A 93 -15.05 22.53 7.53
CA ASP A 93 -15.86 22.99 6.38
C ASP A 93 -17.07 22.08 6.19
N ALA A 94 -18.23 22.51 6.66
CA ALA A 94 -19.49 21.74 6.57
C ALA A 94 -19.93 21.43 5.12
N ARG A 95 -19.35 22.10 4.11
CA ARG A 95 -19.59 21.81 2.68
C ARG A 95 -18.71 20.68 2.16
N ALA A 96 -17.60 20.41 2.84
CA ALA A 96 -16.68 19.33 2.50
C ALA A 96 -17.09 18.01 3.19
N ARG A 97 -16.72 16.91 2.56
CA ARG A 97 -16.91 15.57 3.12
C ARG A 97 -15.57 14.99 3.50
N ARG A 98 -15.55 14.36 4.68
CA ARG A 98 -14.42 13.60 5.20
C ARG A 98 -14.72 12.11 5.16
N TYR A 99 -13.79 11.33 4.68
CA TYR A 99 -13.88 9.87 4.53
C TYR A 99 -12.94 9.23 5.54
N THR A 100 -13.48 8.36 6.41
CA THR A 100 -12.71 7.69 7.45
C THR A 100 -12.92 6.18 7.38
N PRO A 101 -11.90 5.35 7.71
CA PRO A 101 -12.11 3.91 7.75
C PRO A 101 -13.08 3.56 8.90
N THR A 102 -14.03 2.68 8.64
CA THR A 102 -14.87 2.07 9.68
C THR A 102 -14.03 1.08 10.50
N THR A 103 -14.59 0.54 11.58
CA THR A 103 -13.99 -0.59 12.31
C THR A 103 -13.76 -1.77 11.37
N GLU A 104 -14.75 -2.14 10.56
CA GLU A 104 -14.61 -3.21 9.56
C GLU A 104 -13.53 -2.90 8.52
N GLY A 105 -13.38 -1.62 8.11
CA GLY A 105 -12.30 -1.20 7.21
C GLY A 105 -10.92 -1.41 7.82
N ARG A 106 -10.74 -1.05 9.09
CA ARG A 106 -9.48 -1.28 9.83
C ARG A 106 -9.19 -2.76 10.03
N ASP A 107 -10.20 -3.53 10.41
CA ASP A 107 -10.09 -4.97 10.61
C ASP A 107 -9.75 -5.69 9.29
N ALA A 108 -10.35 -5.26 8.18
CA ALA A 108 -10.01 -5.79 6.86
C ALA A 108 -8.54 -5.54 6.47
N LEU A 109 -8.02 -4.35 6.76
CA LEU A 109 -6.59 -4.05 6.54
C LEU A 109 -5.70 -4.94 7.39
N GLU A 110 -6.04 -5.14 8.67
CA GLU A 110 -5.24 -5.99 9.56
C GLU A 110 -5.30 -7.47 9.15
N ARG A 111 -6.45 -8.00 8.77
CA ARG A 111 -6.55 -9.37 8.21
C ARG A 111 -5.66 -9.56 6.97
N VAL A 112 -5.60 -8.57 6.10
CA VAL A 112 -4.72 -8.65 4.92
C VAL A 112 -3.25 -8.58 5.31
N ARG A 113 -2.89 -7.73 6.30
CA ARG A 113 -1.50 -7.67 6.84
C ARG A 113 -1.10 -9.01 7.43
N GLU A 114 -1.96 -9.63 8.23
CA GLU A 114 -1.71 -10.94 8.82
C GLU A 114 -1.53 -12.03 7.74
N ALA A 115 -2.40 -12.05 6.73
CA ALA A 115 -2.27 -12.98 5.62
C ALA A 115 -0.98 -12.76 4.81
N ARG A 116 -0.47 -11.53 4.72
CA ARG A 116 0.85 -11.23 4.13
C ARG A 116 1.99 -11.74 5.00
N ARG A 117 1.93 -11.50 6.33
CA ARG A 117 2.94 -12.01 7.28
C ARG A 117 3.04 -13.53 7.19
N ALA A 118 1.90 -14.21 7.25
CA ALA A 118 1.84 -15.67 7.11
C ALA A 118 2.36 -16.17 5.74
N HIS A 119 2.11 -15.41 4.66
CA HIS A 119 2.64 -15.74 3.35
C HIS A 119 4.16 -15.59 3.30
N LEU A 120 4.70 -14.49 3.84
CA LEU A 120 6.15 -14.25 3.90
C LEU A 120 6.85 -15.30 4.77
N ALA A 121 6.30 -15.61 5.95
CA ALA A 121 6.85 -16.66 6.83
C ALA A 121 6.96 -18.00 6.09
N ARG A 122 5.96 -18.37 5.29
CA ARG A 122 6.00 -19.61 4.49
C ARG A 122 6.98 -19.56 3.32
N VAL A 123 7.16 -18.40 2.70
CA VAL A 123 8.06 -18.23 1.55
C VAL A 123 9.52 -18.20 2.00
N LEU A 124 9.77 -17.75 3.21
CA LEU A 124 11.08 -17.59 3.82
C LEU A 124 11.32 -18.63 4.94
N ASP A 125 10.62 -19.77 4.91
CA ASP A 125 10.69 -20.80 5.95
C ASP A 125 12.10 -21.35 6.16
N ASP A 126 12.89 -21.41 5.09
CA ASP A 126 14.29 -21.87 5.12
C ASP A 126 15.31 -20.77 5.50
N TRP A 127 14.84 -19.53 5.76
CA TRP A 127 15.72 -18.42 6.11
C TRP A 127 15.91 -18.31 7.61
N ASP A 128 17.13 -17.92 8.04
CA ASP A 128 17.35 -17.55 9.43
C ASP A 128 16.50 -16.30 9.79
N PRO A 129 15.76 -16.30 10.90
CA PRO A 129 15.03 -15.11 11.34
C PRO A 129 15.87 -13.84 11.44
N ALA A 130 17.17 -13.95 11.74
CA ALA A 130 18.10 -12.82 11.76
C ALA A 130 18.34 -12.28 10.34
N GLU A 131 18.43 -13.13 9.32
CA GLU A 131 18.55 -12.69 7.92
C GLU A 131 17.28 -11.97 7.45
N VAL A 132 16.11 -12.46 7.85
CA VAL A 132 14.82 -11.79 7.56
C VAL A 132 14.77 -10.41 8.20
N ALA A 133 15.21 -10.28 9.45
CA ALA A 133 15.27 -9.00 10.15
C ALA A 133 16.24 -8.00 9.47
N ILE A 134 17.43 -8.48 9.08
CA ILE A 134 18.41 -7.67 8.34
C ILE A 134 17.84 -7.21 7.01
N LEU A 135 17.17 -8.10 6.27
CA LEU A 135 16.53 -7.73 5.00
C LEU A 135 15.47 -6.64 5.20
N ALA A 136 14.63 -6.75 6.24
CA ALA A 136 13.62 -5.75 6.55
C ALA A 136 14.27 -4.38 6.85
N GLU A 137 15.27 -4.34 7.72
CA GLU A 137 16.02 -3.11 8.05
C GLU A 137 16.66 -2.46 6.81
N ARG A 138 17.24 -3.26 5.91
CA ARG A 138 17.87 -2.76 4.69
C ARG A 138 16.86 -2.22 3.68
N LEU A 139 15.69 -2.86 3.58
CA LEU A 139 14.60 -2.38 2.72
C LEU A 139 14.01 -1.07 3.24
N ASP A 140 13.81 -0.93 4.54
CA ASP A 140 13.32 0.31 5.15
C ASP A 140 14.33 1.44 4.92
N GLY A 141 15.63 1.21 5.17
CA GLY A 141 16.68 2.20 4.90
C GLY A 141 16.79 2.59 3.42
N LEU A 142 16.54 1.67 2.50
CA LEU A 142 16.49 1.99 1.06
C LEU A 142 15.29 2.89 0.73
N VAL A 143 14.11 2.61 1.29
CA VAL A 143 12.92 3.45 1.09
C VAL A 143 13.17 4.85 1.62
N ASP A 144 13.70 4.99 2.84
CA ASP A 144 14.02 6.28 3.45
C ASP A 144 15.00 7.09 2.59
N ALA A 145 16.02 6.44 2.03
CA ALA A 145 17.00 7.08 1.16
C ALA A 145 16.37 7.58 -0.16
N LEU A 146 15.50 6.78 -0.78
CA LEU A 146 14.79 7.17 -2.00
C LEU A 146 13.85 8.35 -1.75
N GLU A 147 13.09 8.34 -0.65
CA GLU A 147 12.21 9.45 -0.28
C GLU A 147 13.00 10.75 0.06
N ALA A 148 14.19 10.61 0.63
CA ALA A 148 15.06 11.76 0.89
C ALA A 148 15.61 12.37 -0.40
N ASP A 149 15.98 11.55 -1.36
CA ASP A 149 16.46 11.98 -2.69
C ASP A 149 15.37 12.72 -3.46
N GLU A 150 14.15 12.20 -3.48
CA GLU A 150 12.98 12.86 -4.11
C GLU A 150 12.66 14.22 -3.48
N ARG A 151 12.82 14.36 -2.16
CA ARG A 151 12.61 15.64 -1.45
C ARG A 151 13.76 16.64 -1.68
N GLY A 152 14.94 16.16 -2.01
CA GLY A 152 16.14 16.98 -2.28
C GLY A 152 16.36 17.31 -3.75
N ALA A 153 15.58 16.75 -4.67
CA ALA A 153 15.64 17.07 -6.09
C ALA A 153 15.14 18.51 -6.33
N PRO A 154 15.91 19.36 -7.07
CA PRO A 154 15.59 20.76 -7.32
C PRO A 154 14.38 20.93 -8.26
#